data_6d7a94d9083f4ecbb2966d9cbf5c5753
#
_entry.id   6d7a94d9083f4ecbb2966d9cbf5c5753
#
_cell.length_a   1.000
_cell.length_b   1.000
_cell.length_c   1.000
_cell.angle_alpha   90.00
_cell.angle_beta   90.00
_cell.angle_gamma   90.00
#
_symmetry.space_group_name_H-M   'P 1'
#
loop_
_entity.id
_entity.type
_entity.pdbx_description
1 polymer ?
#
loop_
_entity_poly.entity_id
_entity_poly.type
_entity_poly.pdbx_seq_one_letter_code
_entity_poly.pdbx_strand_id
1 'polypeptide(L)'
;MMQTLRCCVLSLAIFASGMSVAPAAEKSGVSPASSEIKLADATIEIIYTGDAAAMDRNEVREWIAASASAVQSYYGRFPVRHVRIRIEAGEGSGAKSGTTYAYNGALIRVGVGRYSDNADLKRDWIMTHEMVHLAMPEFGDQHAWLEEGLATYVEPIARAQVGQLSEEAVWRDMLQDMPKGLPAPGDQGLDNTHTWGRTYWGGALFYLIADVRIRERTGNSIGLQDALRAIVANGGNVEVSWDVRRTLAIGDKATGTHVLTELYDEMRATPVTPDLRELWQRLGVKLTGDRVDFDNEAPLATIRKAITASRDN
;
A
#
# COMPACT_ATOMS: atom_id res chain seq x y z
N MET A 1 -3.22 -27.94 -6.98
CA MET A 1 -4.59 -28.07 -6.50
C MET A 1 -4.63 -27.83 -5.00
N MET A 2 -4.38 -26.66 -4.54
CA MET A 2 -4.71 -26.17 -3.19
C MET A 2 -4.72 -24.64 -3.31
N GLN A 3 -5.93 -24.07 -3.35
CA GLN A 3 -6.16 -22.64 -3.27
C GLN A 3 -5.68 -22.15 -1.91
N THR A 4 -4.59 -21.41 -1.89
CA THR A 4 -4.20 -20.63 -0.72
C THR A 4 -5.17 -19.45 -0.61
N LEU A 5 -6.17 -19.62 0.25
CA LEU A 5 -7.04 -18.54 0.71
C LEU A 5 -6.16 -17.49 1.39
N ARG A 6 -5.93 -16.36 0.73
CA ARG A 6 -5.37 -15.17 1.38
C ARG A 6 -6.45 -14.58 2.28
N CYS A 7 -6.37 -14.88 3.56
CA CYS A 7 -7.29 -14.39 4.58
C CYS A 7 -6.82 -13.01 5.03
N CYS A 8 -7.39 -11.93 4.48
CA CYS A 8 -7.31 -10.61 5.09
C CYS A 8 -8.26 -10.58 6.28
N VAL A 9 -7.72 -10.35 7.46
CA VAL A 9 -8.50 -10.23 8.69
C VAL A 9 -9.13 -8.84 8.74
N LEU A 10 -10.44 -8.80 8.60
CA LEU A 10 -11.25 -7.60 8.85
C LEU A 10 -11.11 -7.22 10.34
N SER A 11 -10.50 -6.08 10.65
CA SER A 11 -10.56 -5.52 11.99
C SER A 11 -11.89 -4.80 12.17
N LEU A 12 -12.90 -5.51 12.70
CA LEU A 12 -14.15 -4.91 13.16
C LEU A 12 -13.86 -4.19 14.49
N ALA A 13 -13.91 -2.87 14.52
CA ALA A 13 -13.88 -2.10 15.75
C ALA A 13 -15.22 -2.23 16.48
N ILE A 14 -15.26 -3.04 17.53
CA ILE A 14 -16.39 -3.11 18.46
C ILE A 14 -16.17 -2.06 19.56
N PHE A 15 -16.99 -1.01 19.59
CA PHE A 15 -17.13 -0.14 20.75
C PHE A 15 -17.81 -0.90 21.87
N ALA A 16 -17.09 -1.21 22.94
CA ALA A 16 -17.64 -1.70 24.21
C ALA A 16 -17.45 -0.68 25.30
N SER A 17 -18.56 -0.31 25.88
CA SER A 17 -18.75 0.61 27.00
C SER A 17 -17.94 0.24 28.24
N GLY A 18 -17.52 1.26 28.98
CA GLY A 18 -16.61 1.19 30.09
C GLY A 18 -16.97 0.25 31.21
N MET A 19 -15.97 -0.43 31.70
CA MET A 19 -15.85 -0.91 33.07
C MET A 19 -14.45 -0.56 33.58
N SER A 20 -14.44 0.25 34.64
CA SER A 20 -13.26 0.60 35.42
C SER A 20 -12.67 -0.66 36.05
N VAL A 21 -11.46 -1.04 35.64
CA VAL A 21 -10.68 -2.07 36.34
C VAL A 21 -9.45 -1.40 36.95
N ALA A 22 -9.28 -1.59 38.25
CA ALA A 22 -8.14 -1.09 39.00
C ALA A 22 -6.81 -1.60 38.47
N PRO A 23 -5.70 -0.85 38.64
CA PRO A 23 -4.41 -1.21 38.01
C PRO A 23 -3.84 -2.46 38.68
N ALA A 24 -3.65 -3.51 37.87
CA ALA A 24 -2.84 -4.66 38.26
C ALA A 24 -1.36 -4.23 38.30
N ALA A 25 -0.65 -4.62 39.37
CA ALA A 25 0.74 -4.31 39.62
C ALA A 25 1.64 -4.58 38.39
N GLU A 26 2.44 -3.57 38.00
CA GLU A 26 3.52 -3.67 37.02
C GLU A 26 4.48 -4.81 37.42
N LYS A 27 4.49 -5.85 36.58
CA LYS A 27 5.60 -6.80 36.60
C LYS A 27 6.81 -6.08 36.00
N SER A 28 7.92 -6.07 36.75
CA SER A 28 9.22 -5.49 36.42
C SER A 28 9.57 -5.65 34.93
N GLY A 29 9.53 -4.53 34.21
CA GLY A 29 9.76 -4.49 32.77
C GLY A 29 11.23 -4.69 32.45
N VAL A 30 11.52 -5.77 31.74
CA VAL A 30 12.63 -5.74 30.79
C VAL A 30 12.23 -4.71 29.73
N SER A 31 12.99 -3.62 29.63
CA SER A 31 12.81 -2.62 28.57
C SER A 31 12.80 -3.36 27.25
N PRO A 32 11.80 -3.20 26.38
CA PRO A 32 11.77 -3.91 25.10
C PRO A 32 13.06 -3.58 24.38
N ALA A 33 13.77 -4.62 23.92
CA ALA A 33 14.99 -4.41 23.15
C ALA A 33 14.59 -3.72 21.85
N SER A 34 14.81 -2.41 21.78
CA SER A 34 14.59 -1.63 20.57
C SER A 34 15.85 -1.65 19.71
N SER A 35 15.68 -1.68 18.41
CA SER A 35 16.74 -1.45 17.44
C SER A 35 16.30 -0.38 16.45
N GLU A 36 17.28 0.35 15.87
CA GLU A 36 16.99 1.43 14.96
C GLU A 36 17.57 1.18 13.58
N ILE A 37 16.84 1.58 12.54
CA ILE A 37 17.34 1.75 11.18
C ILE A 37 17.38 3.24 10.89
N LYS A 38 18.57 3.76 10.57
CA LYS A 38 18.74 5.14 10.13
C LYS A 38 18.67 5.20 8.61
N LEU A 39 17.79 6.03 8.11
CA LEU A 39 17.70 6.45 6.71
C LEU A 39 18.29 7.85 6.59
N ALA A 40 18.45 8.36 5.37
CA ALA A 40 19.06 9.68 5.16
C ALA A 40 18.30 10.82 5.90
N ASP A 41 16.97 10.75 5.91
CA ASP A 41 16.07 11.79 6.45
C ASP A 41 15.05 11.25 7.46
N ALA A 42 15.16 9.97 7.87
CA ALA A 42 14.21 9.32 8.76
C ALA A 42 14.88 8.30 9.71
N THR A 43 14.14 7.94 10.75
CA THR A 43 14.52 6.86 11.68
C THR A 43 13.34 5.89 11.84
N ILE A 44 13.63 4.61 11.72
CA ILE A 44 12.69 3.53 12.02
C ILE A 44 13.13 2.89 13.33
N GLU A 45 12.26 2.95 14.35
CA GLU A 45 12.45 2.27 15.63
C GLU A 45 11.72 0.94 15.58
N ILE A 46 12.42 -0.18 15.85
CA ILE A 46 11.83 -1.52 15.86
C ILE A 46 11.65 -1.96 17.31
N ILE A 47 10.41 -2.28 17.65
CA ILE A 47 10.00 -2.73 18.98
C ILE A 47 9.47 -4.16 18.87
N TYR A 48 10.04 -5.07 19.65
CA TYR A 48 9.61 -6.45 19.67
C TYR A 48 8.69 -6.71 20.87
N THR A 49 7.58 -7.40 20.62
CA THR A 49 6.62 -7.82 21.64
C THR A 49 6.21 -9.27 21.42
N GLY A 50 5.61 -9.89 22.43
CA GLY A 50 5.26 -11.30 22.38
C GLY A 50 6.49 -12.21 22.49
N ASP A 51 6.42 -13.39 21.86
CA ASP A 51 7.47 -14.42 21.95
C ASP A 51 8.55 -14.26 20.86
N ALA A 52 9.18 -13.08 20.83
CA ALA A 52 10.14 -12.70 19.82
C ALA A 52 11.56 -13.28 20.06
N ALA A 53 11.77 -14.07 21.12
CA ALA A 53 13.10 -14.61 21.44
C ALA A 53 13.60 -15.62 20.39
N ALA A 54 12.70 -16.28 19.66
CA ALA A 54 13.02 -17.26 18.63
C ALA A 54 13.29 -16.60 17.25
N MET A 55 12.98 -15.32 17.07
CA MET A 55 13.13 -14.63 15.79
C MET A 55 14.58 -14.19 15.56
N ASP A 56 15.07 -14.37 14.33
CA ASP A 56 16.34 -13.74 13.91
C ASP A 56 16.11 -12.24 13.67
N ARG A 57 16.65 -11.43 14.56
CA ARG A 57 16.50 -9.98 14.52
C ARG A 57 17.21 -9.33 13.32
N ASN A 58 18.24 -9.96 12.77
CA ASN A 58 18.93 -9.47 11.59
C ASN A 58 18.04 -9.68 10.35
N GLU A 59 17.43 -10.84 10.19
CA GLU A 59 16.50 -11.10 9.10
C GLU A 59 15.28 -10.16 9.14
N VAL A 60 14.70 -9.95 10.33
CA VAL A 60 13.61 -8.97 10.52
C VAL A 60 14.08 -7.55 10.16
N ARG A 61 15.27 -7.16 10.58
CA ARG A 61 15.85 -5.85 10.26
C ARG A 61 16.08 -5.67 8.75
N GLU A 62 16.61 -6.70 8.08
CA GLU A 62 16.82 -6.69 6.62
C GLU A 62 15.50 -6.57 5.86
N TRP A 63 14.47 -7.31 6.28
CA TRP A 63 13.13 -7.23 5.71
C TRP A 63 12.52 -5.82 5.83
N ILE A 64 12.57 -5.23 7.04
CA ILE A 64 12.11 -3.86 7.26
C ILE A 64 12.89 -2.86 6.41
N ALA A 65 14.22 -2.99 6.34
CA ALA A 65 15.07 -2.12 5.55
C ALA A 65 14.79 -2.24 4.05
N ALA A 66 14.54 -3.45 3.54
CA ALA A 66 14.17 -3.70 2.15
C ALA A 66 12.82 -3.05 1.79
N SER A 67 11.81 -3.18 2.66
CA SER A 67 10.51 -2.53 2.49
C SER A 67 10.64 -1.00 2.53
N ALA A 68 11.40 -0.46 3.47
CA ALA A 68 11.68 0.98 3.56
C ALA A 68 12.40 1.52 2.30
N SER A 69 13.34 0.75 1.75
CA SER A 69 14.04 1.11 0.51
C SER A 69 13.09 1.20 -0.68
N ALA A 70 12.14 0.26 -0.81
CA ALA A 70 11.13 0.29 -1.88
C ALA A 70 10.24 1.54 -1.78
N VAL A 71 9.73 1.84 -0.57
CA VAL A 71 8.91 3.02 -0.32
C VAL A 71 9.70 4.32 -0.54
N GLN A 72 10.92 4.40 -0.01
CA GLN A 72 11.78 5.57 -0.19
C GLN A 72 12.11 5.82 -1.66
N SER A 73 12.43 4.78 -2.43
CA SER A 73 12.68 4.88 -3.88
C SER A 73 11.44 5.38 -4.62
N TYR A 74 10.28 4.82 -4.31
CA TYR A 74 9.03 5.22 -4.96
C TYR A 74 8.68 6.69 -4.68
N TYR A 75 8.72 7.13 -3.42
CA TYR A 75 8.35 8.49 -3.03
C TYR A 75 9.49 9.52 -3.14
N GLY A 76 10.73 9.09 -3.44
CA GLY A 76 11.92 9.94 -3.49
C GLY A 76 12.45 10.34 -2.10
N ARG A 77 11.76 9.96 -1.03
CA ARG A 77 12.09 10.12 0.38
C ARG A 77 11.24 9.20 1.23
N PHE A 78 11.65 8.93 2.45
CA PHE A 78 10.77 8.24 3.39
C PHE A 78 9.64 9.18 3.86
N PRO A 79 8.36 8.73 3.93
CA PRO A 79 7.22 9.66 4.07
C PRO A 79 7.16 10.42 5.41
N VAL A 80 7.70 9.84 6.48
CA VAL A 80 7.73 10.42 7.84
C VAL A 80 9.16 10.47 8.37
N ARG A 81 9.45 11.40 9.29
CA ARG A 81 10.78 11.50 9.89
C ARG A 81 11.08 10.43 10.92
N HIS A 82 10.06 9.91 11.56
CA HIS A 82 10.17 8.87 12.56
C HIS A 82 8.97 7.95 12.51
N VAL A 83 9.21 6.64 12.54
CA VAL A 83 8.15 5.63 12.67
C VAL A 83 8.58 4.56 13.65
N ARG A 84 7.67 4.12 14.48
CA ARG A 84 7.82 2.95 15.34
C ARG A 84 7.20 1.76 14.66
N ILE A 85 7.95 0.67 14.51
CA ILE A 85 7.44 -0.60 13.99
C ILE A 85 7.41 -1.60 15.12
N ARG A 86 6.21 -2.04 15.50
CA ARG A 86 6.01 -3.06 16.51
C ARG A 86 5.84 -4.42 15.84
N ILE A 87 6.82 -5.29 16.05
CA ILE A 87 6.76 -6.68 15.64
C ILE A 87 6.11 -7.49 16.77
N GLU A 88 4.91 -8.00 16.51
CA GLU A 88 4.14 -8.81 17.45
C GLU A 88 4.35 -10.30 17.11
N ALA A 89 5.31 -10.93 17.79
CA ALA A 89 5.67 -12.32 17.54
C ALA A 89 4.58 -13.26 18.08
N GLY A 90 4.06 -14.10 17.20
CA GLY A 90 3.04 -15.10 17.49
C GLY A 90 3.40 -16.48 16.95
N GLU A 91 2.46 -17.41 16.96
CA GLU A 91 2.64 -18.77 16.46
C GLU A 91 2.78 -18.82 14.92
N GLY A 92 3.56 -19.81 14.43
CA GLY A 92 3.74 -20.11 13.01
C GLY A 92 4.83 -19.29 12.34
N SER A 93 4.73 -19.09 11.01
CA SER A 93 5.68 -18.36 10.18
C SER A 93 4.98 -17.35 9.25
N GLY A 94 5.75 -16.43 8.68
CA GLY A 94 5.32 -15.34 7.82
C GLY A 94 4.60 -14.20 8.53
N ALA A 95 4.45 -13.06 7.87
CA ALA A 95 3.60 -11.98 8.35
C ALA A 95 2.12 -12.38 8.23
N LYS A 96 1.31 -12.00 9.21
CA LYS A 96 -0.10 -12.40 9.35
C LYS A 96 -1.05 -11.25 9.23
N SER A 97 -0.66 -10.07 9.71
CA SER A 97 -1.48 -8.86 9.75
C SER A 97 -0.58 -7.65 9.84
N GLY A 98 -1.09 -6.52 9.38
CA GLY A 98 -0.47 -5.21 9.52
C GLY A 98 -1.53 -4.18 9.86
N THR A 99 -1.12 -3.07 10.45
CA THR A 99 -1.96 -1.88 10.65
C THR A 99 -1.06 -0.67 10.87
N THR A 100 -1.33 0.39 10.12
CA THR A 100 -0.63 1.69 10.23
C THR A 100 -1.56 2.74 10.77
N TYR A 101 -1.09 3.54 11.70
CA TYR A 101 -1.81 4.69 12.26
C TYR A 101 -0.85 5.71 12.88
N ALA A 102 -1.34 6.93 13.11
CA ALA A 102 -0.58 8.01 13.74
C ALA A 102 -1.15 8.37 15.11
N TYR A 103 -0.79 7.61 16.13
CA TYR A 103 -1.11 7.93 17.52
C TYR A 103 0.19 8.23 18.27
N ASN A 104 0.38 9.48 18.69
CA ASN A 104 1.67 9.97 19.20
C ASN A 104 2.85 9.71 18.24
N GLY A 105 2.69 10.10 16.97
CA GLY A 105 3.59 9.82 15.87
C GLY A 105 3.26 8.54 15.12
N ALA A 106 3.88 8.33 13.97
CA ALA A 106 3.62 7.19 13.09
C ALA A 106 3.99 5.85 13.77
N LEU A 107 3.07 4.88 13.67
CA LEU A 107 3.23 3.54 14.24
C LEU A 107 2.69 2.50 13.26
N ILE A 108 3.51 1.49 12.99
CA ILE A 108 3.11 0.28 12.26
C ILE A 108 3.12 -0.90 13.25
N ARG A 109 2.06 -1.69 13.27
CA ARG A 109 2.00 -2.97 13.99
C ARG A 109 1.95 -4.09 12.98
N VAL A 110 2.82 -5.08 13.15
CA VAL A 110 2.84 -6.26 12.26
C VAL A 110 2.89 -7.52 13.12
N GLY A 111 1.89 -8.38 12.95
CA GLY A 111 1.86 -9.71 13.52
C GLY A 111 2.72 -10.65 12.67
N VAL A 112 3.74 -11.28 13.26
CA VAL A 112 4.70 -12.15 12.57
C VAL A 112 4.80 -13.49 13.28
N GLY A 113 4.79 -14.59 12.53
CA GLY A 113 5.05 -15.91 13.09
C GLY A 113 6.48 -16.00 13.61
N ARG A 114 6.68 -16.46 14.85
CA ARG A 114 8.00 -16.51 15.52
C ARG A 114 9.02 -17.44 14.87
N TYR A 115 8.55 -18.34 13.99
CA TYR A 115 9.39 -19.26 13.22
C TYR A 115 9.61 -18.81 11.77
N SER A 116 9.34 -17.54 11.46
CA SER A 116 9.59 -16.99 10.14
C SER A 116 11.08 -17.02 9.80
N ASP A 117 11.40 -17.50 8.63
CA ASP A 117 12.74 -17.40 8.05
C ASP A 117 12.84 -16.29 7.02
N ASN A 118 14.05 -16.06 6.51
CA ASN A 118 14.33 -15.04 5.49
C ASN A 118 13.49 -15.25 4.21
N ALA A 119 13.19 -16.50 3.83
CA ALA A 119 12.37 -16.79 2.66
C ALA A 119 10.90 -16.39 2.88
N ASP A 120 10.37 -16.60 4.08
CA ASP A 120 9.04 -16.15 4.48
C ASP A 120 8.94 -14.63 4.43
N LEU A 121 9.93 -13.93 5.03
CA LEU A 121 9.95 -12.47 5.10
C LEU A 121 10.17 -11.82 3.72
N LYS A 122 10.99 -12.39 2.84
CA LYS A 122 11.17 -11.89 1.47
C LYS A 122 9.93 -12.02 0.59
N ARG A 123 9.08 -13.00 0.85
CA ARG A 123 7.80 -13.16 0.14
C ARG A 123 6.70 -12.24 0.67
N ASP A 124 6.92 -11.63 1.82
CA ASP A 124 5.93 -10.77 2.45
C ASP A 124 5.68 -9.50 1.64
N TRP A 125 4.44 -9.08 1.65
CA TRP A 125 3.97 -7.83 1.06
C TRP A 125 3.46 -6.84 2.12
N ILE A 126 3.07 -7.34 3.31
CA ILE A 126 2.39 -6.58 4.35
C ILE A 126 3.24 -5.41 4.84
N MET A 127 4.53 -5.62 5.11
CA MET A 127 5.40 -4.54 5.60
C MET A 127 5.47 -3.37 4.62
N THR A 128 5.62 -3.64 3.33
CA THR A 128 5.67 -2.58 2.31
C THR A 128 4.31 -1.90 2.16
N HIS A 129 3.21 -2.64 2.19
CA HIS A 129 1.84 -2.12 2.18
C HIS A 129 1.61 -1.15 3.36
N GLU A 130 1.95 -1.57 4.57
CA GLU A 130 1.83 -0.74 5.76
C GLU A 130 2.71 0.52 5.69
N MET A 131 3.90 0.42 5.11
CA MET A 131 4.76 1.58 4.92
C MET A 131 4.22 2.55 3.86
N VAL A 132 3.46 2.09 2.85
CA VAL A 132 2.80 2.97 1.87
C VAL A 132 1.75 3.84 2.55
N HIS A 133 1.00 3.33 3.54
CA HIS A 133 0.05 4.14 4.31
C HIS A 133 0.71 5.35 4.98
N LEU A 134 2.01 5.30 5.29
CA LEU A 134 2.72 6.46 5.83
C LEU A 134 2.71 7.67 4.88
N ALA A 135 2.51 7.46 3.58
CA ALA A 135 2.64 8.48 2.53
C ALA A 135 1.33 9.21 2.20
N MET A 136 0.25 8.98 2.93
CA MET A 136 -1.04 9.60 2.67
C MET A 136 -1.60 10.24 3.94
N PRO A 137 -2.21 11.44 3.87
CA PRO A 137 -2.98 12.01 4.98
C PRO A 137 -4.15 11.10 5.35
N GLU A 138 -4.56 11.16 6.60
CA GLU A 138 -5.78 10.51 7.09
C GLU A 138 -7.02 11.24 6.56
N PHE A 139 -7.97 10.50 5.99
CA PHE A 139 -9.19 11.04 5.38
C PHE A 139 -10.48 10.65 6.12
N GLY A 140 -10.39 9.75 7.10
CA GLY A 140 -11.53 9.16 7.80
C GLY A 140 -12.18 7.98 7.05
N ASP A 141 -12.99 7.22 7.77
CA ASP A 141 -13.48 5.89 7.36
C ASP A 141 -14.21 5.86 6.01
N GLN A 142 -14.92 6.94 5.66
CA GLN A 142 -15.63 7.03 4.38
C GLN A 142 -14.70 6.92 3.17
N HIS A 143 -13.46 7.34 3.32
CA HIS A 143 -12.46 7.40 2.26
C HIS A 143 -11.37 6.33 2.41
N ALA A 144 -11.58 5.32 3.25
CA ALA A 144 -10.63 4.21 3.46
C ALA A 144 -10.18 3.55 2.14
N TRP A 145 -11.01 3.59 1.10
CA TRP A 145 -10.68 3.09 -0.23
C TRP A 145 -9.53 3.87 -0.92
N LEU A 146 -9.34 5.16 -0.58
CA LEU A 146 -8.18 5.92 -1.08
C LEU A 146 -6.89 5.44 -0.42
N GLU A 147 -6.94 5.16 0.87
CA GLU A 147 -5.76 4.72 1.63
C GLU A 147 -5.39 3.27 1.30
N GLU A 148 -6.34 2.35 1.40
CA GLU A 148 -6.14 0.93 1.10
C GLU A 148 -5.88 0.67 -0.38
N GLY A 149 -6.61 1.37 -1.26
CA GLY A 149 -6.40 1.29 -2.70
C GLY A 149 -5.03 1.80 -3.12
N LEU A 150 -4.52 2.87 -2.48
CA LEU A 150 -3.17 3.34 -2.71
C LEU A 150 -2.14 2.30 -2.34
N ALA A 151 -2.25 1.75 -1.13
CA ALA A 151 -1.31 0.75 -0.65
C ALA A 151 -1.35 -0.52 -1.52
N THR A 152 -2.54 -0.97 -1.94
CA THR A 152 -2.73 -2.12 -2.83
C THR A 152 -2.12 -1.89 -4.23
N TYR A 153 -2.18 -0.66 -4.76
CA TYR A 153 -1.61 -0.33 -6.06
C TYR A 153 -0.10 -0.10 -6.01
N VAL A 154 0.37 0.67 -5.01
CA VAL A 154 1.77 1.13 -4.96
C VAL A 154 2.71 0.06 -4.43
N GLU A 155 2.30 -0.76 -3.46
CA GLU A 155 3.15 -1.79 -2.84
C GLU A 155 3.88 -2.65 -3.89
N PRO A 156 3.18 -3.36 -4.81
CA PRO A 156 3.85 -4.23 -5.76
C PRO A 156 4.71 -3.46 -6.77
N ILE A 157 4.30 -2.24 -7.15
CA ILE A 157 5.06 -1.39 -8.07
C ILE A 157 6.36 -0.91 -7.41
N ALA A 158 6.30 -0.42 -6.17
CA ALA A 158 7.48 0.03 -5.44
C ALA A 158 8.50 -1.09 -5.28
N ARG A 159 8.05 -2.30 -4.98
CA ARG A 159 8.91 -3.49 -4.90
C ARG A 159 9.49 -3.88 -6.26
N ALA A 160 8.73 -3.76 -7.34
CA ALA A 160 9.24 -4.05 -8.68
C ALA A 160 10.31 -3.04 -9.10
N GLN A 161 10.11 -1.75 -8.81
CA GLN A 161 11.07 -0.69 -9.15
C GLN A 161 12.45 -0.87 -8.49
N VAL A 162 12.53 -1.61 -7.38
CA VAL A 162 13.80 -1.94 -6.70
C VAL A 162 14.22 -3.40 -6.90
N GLY A 163 13.57 -4.14 -7.81
CA GLY A 163 13.95 -5.51 -8.18
C GLY A 163 13.53 -6.60 -7.19
N GLN A 164 12.65 -6.32 -6.23
CA GLN A 164 12.11 -7.30 -5.29
C GLN A 164 10.97 -8.13 -5.87
N LEU A 165 10.29 -7.60 -6.90
CA LEU A 165 9.27 -8.28 -7.70
C LEU A 165 9.59 -8.15 -9.17
N SER A 166 9.18 -9.13 -9.97
CA SER A 166 9.22 -9.00 -11.42
C SER A 166 8.02 -8.21 -11.95
N GLU A 167 8.19 -7.52 -13.09
CA GLU A 167 7.07 -6.89 -13.82
C GLU A 167 5.91 -7.89 -14.04
N GLU A 168 6.25 -9.13 -14.41
CA GLU A 168 5.27 -10.20 -14.62
C GLU A 168 4.43 -10.48 -13.37
N ALA A 169 5.05 -10.51 -12.17
CA ALA A 169 4.33 -10.74 -10.91
C ALA A 169 3.33 -9.61 -10.63
N VAL A 170 3.75 -8.35 -10.82
CA VAL A 170 2.87 -7.18 -10.65
C VAL A 170 1.66 -7.27 -11.57
N TRP A 171 1.87 -7.45 -12.87
CA TRP A 171 0.77 -7.48 -13.83
C TRP A 171 -0.11 -8.71 -13.70
N ARG A 172 0.44 -9.86 -13.29
CA ARG A 172 -0.34 -11.06 -13.00
C ARG A 172 -1.34 -10.81 -11.86
N ASP A 173 -0.86 -10.24 -10.75
CA ASP A 173 -1.71 -9.96 -9.59
C ASP A 173 -2.78 -8.90 -9.95
N MET A 174 -2.44 -7.87 -10.74
CA MET A 174 -3.40 -6.89 -11.23
C MET A 174 -4.45 -7.52 -12.16
N LEU A 175 -4.04 -8.37 -13.11
CA LEU A 175 -4.98 -9.06 -14.01
C LEU A 175 -5.96 -9.97 -13.26
N GLN A 176 -5.49 -10.66 -12.22
CA GLN A 176 -6.29 -11.60 -11.44
C GLN A 176 -7.24 -10.90 -10.45
N ASP A 177 -6.78 -9.82 -9.84
CA ASP A 177 -7.42 -9.26 -8.65
C ASP A 177 -8.16 -7.94 -8.87
N MET A 178 -7.78 -7.10 -9.84
CA MET A 178 -8.51 -5.87 -10.18
C MET A 178 -10.01 -6.09 -10.47
N PRO A 179 -10.45 -7.20 -11.09
CA PRO A 179 -11.88 -7.47 -11.26
C PRO A 179 -12.69 -7.54 -9.96
N LYS A 180 -12.06 -7.84 -8.83
CA LYS A 180 -12.70 -7.84 -7.50
C LYS A 180 -13.14 -6.43 -7.06
N GLY A 181 -12.53 -5.40 -7.64
CA GLY A 181 -12.85 -3.99 -7.39
C GLY A 181 -13.98 -3.43 -8.23
N LEU A 182 -14.53 -4.18 -9.17
CA LEU A 182 -15.67 -3.72 -9.99
C LEU A 182 -16.95 -3.62 -9.15
N PRO A 183 -17.87 -2.67 -9.48
CA PRO A 183 -19.12 -2.54 -8.76
C PRO A 183 -20.02 -3.76 -8.98
N ALA A 184 -20.68 -4.18 -7.90
CA ALA A 184 -21.74 -5.21 -7.92
C ALA A 184 -23.14 -4.56 -7.90
N PRO A 185 -24.22 -5.31 -8.13
CA PRO A 185 -25.58 -4.81 -7.97
C PRO A 185 -25.79 -4.17 -6.59
N GLY A 186 -26.28 -2.92 -6.57
CA GLY A 186 -26.48 -2.15 -5.33
C GLY A 186 -25.30 -1.27 -4.92
N ASP A 187 -24.19 -1.29 -5.66
CA ASP A 187 -23.06 -0.38 -5.43
C ASP A 187 -23.48 1.10 -5.56
N GLN A 188 -22.98 1.96 -4.70
CA GLN A 188 -23.28 3.39 -4.63
C GLN A 188 -22.03 4.27 -4.79
N GLY A 189 -20.98 3.75 -5.41
CA GLY A 189 -19.69 4.40 -5.52
C GLY A 189 -18.77 4.11 -4.35
N LEU A 190 -17.49 4.50 -4.48
CA LEU A 190 -16.42 4.11 -3.57
C LEU A 190 -16.58 4.68 -2.15
N ASP A 191 -17.12 5.90 -2.02
CA ASP A 191 -17.41 6.52 -0.70
C ASP A 191 -18.57 5.86 0.05
N ASN A 192 -19.41 5.07 -0.63
CA ASN A 192 -20.66 4.55 -0.08
C ASN A 192 -20.77 3.03 -0.11
N THR A 193 -19.74 2.33 -0.62
CA THR A 193 -19.73 0.87 -0.75
C THR A 193 -18.45 0.29 -0.13
N HIS A 194 -18.52 -0.05 1.16
CA HIS A 194 -17.37 -0.47 1.97
C HIS A 194 -17.17 -1.99 1.99
N THR A 195 -17.27 -2.66 0.84
CA THR A 195 -16.88 -4.06 0.74
C THR A 195 -15.37 -4.19 0.59
N TRP A 196 -14.79 -5.32 1.02
CA TRP A 196 -13.36 -5.56 0.87
C TRP A 196 -12.88 -5.34 -0.59
N GLY A 197 -13.61 -5.90 -1.57
CA GLY A 197 -13.23 -5.73 -2.97
C GLY A 197 -13.23 -4.27 -3.42
N ARG A 198 -14.27 -3.49 -3.01
CA ARG A 198 -14.36 -2.07 -3.38
C ARG A 198 -13.33 -1.20 -2.67
N THR A 199 -13.06 -1.48 -1.39
CA THR A 199 -12.08 -0.74 -0.61
C THR A 199 -10.67 -0.94 -1.16
N TYR A 200 -10.23 -2.18 -1.30
CA TYR A 200 -8.86 -2.48 -1.74
C TYR A 200 -8.70 -2.38 -3.26
N TRP A 201 -9.42 -3.20 -4.00
CA TRP A 201 -9.25 -3.31 -5.45
C TRP A 201 -9.99 -2.24 -6.24
N GLY A 202 -11.13 -1.74 -5.74
CA GLY A 202 -11.80 -0.57 -6.32
C GLY A 202 -10.96 0.69 -6.18
N GLY A 203 -10.34 0.88 -5.02
CA GLY A 203 -9.37 1.93 -4.78
C GLY A 203 -8.10 1.76 -5.63
N ALA A 204 -7.54 0.56 -5.71
CA ALA A 204 -6.38 0.28 -6.57
C ALA A 204 -6.68 0.54 -8.06
N LEU A 205 -7.91 0.22 -8.49
CA LEU A 205 -8.37 0.49 -9.85
C LEU A 205 -8.46 1.99 -10.15
N PHE A 206 -8.90 2.80 -9.17
CA PHE A 206 -8.84 4.27 -9.27
C PHE A 206 -7.41 4.73 -9.54
N TYR A 207 -6.41 4.24 -8.80
CA TYR A 207 -5.02 4.65 -8.97
C TYR A 207 -4.39 4.15 -10.28
N LEU A 208 -4.70 2.93 -10.73
CA LEU A 208 -4.27 2.43 -12.03
C LEU A 208 -4.80 3.29 -13.17
N ILE A 209 -6.11 3.61 -13.15
CA ILE A 209 -6.72 4.47 -14.18
C ILE A 209 -6.13 5.87 -14.12
N ALA A 210 -5.90 6.42 -12.92
CA ALA A 210 -5.27 7.72 -12.74
C ALA A 210 -3.86 7.73 -13.35
N ASP A 211 -3.01 6.74 -13.04
CA ASP A 211 -1.65 6.66 -13.58
C ASP A 211 -1.65 6.57 -15.12
N VAL A 212 -2.50 5.73 -15.68
CA VAL A 212 -2.64 5.60 -17.14
C VAL A 212 -3.11 6.92 -17.76
N ARG A 213 -4.17 7.57 -17.23
CA ARG A 213 -4.70 8.83 -17.77
C ARG A 213 -3.70 9.98 -17.66
N ILE A 214 -2.96 10.08 -16.53
CA ILE A 214 -1.91 11.08 -16.36
C ILE A 214 -0.83 10.88 -17.43
N ARG A 215 -0.34 9.65 -17.59
CA ARG A 215 0.70 9.32 -18.58
C ARG A 215 0.25 9.56 -20.02
N GLU A 216 -0.99 9.22 -20.36
CA GLU A 216 -1.55 9.53 -21.68
C GLU A 216 -1.58 11.06 -21.94
N ARG A 217 -2.06 11.86 -20.96
CA ARG A 217 -2.15 13.32 -21.10
C ARG A 217 -0.79 14.02 -21.16
N THR A 218 0.25 13.40 -20.57
CA THR A 218 1.60 13.98 -20.47
C THR A 218 2.60 13.35 -21.44
N GLY A 219 2.13 12.52 -22.38
CA GLY A 219 3.03 11.78 -23.28
C GLY A 219 3.99 10.86 -22.55
N ASN A 220 3.55 10.28 -21.45
CA ASN A 220 4.30 9.36 -20.57
C ASN A 220 5.53 9.99 -19.87
N SER A 221 5.62 11.32 -19.84
CA SER A 221 6.73 12.02 -19.15
C SER A 221 6.51 12.16 -17.65
N ILE A 222 5.25 12.14 -17.21
CA ILE A 222 4.82 12.27 -15.80
C ILE A 222 3.81 11.16 -15.52
N GLY A 223 3.82 10.60 -14.30
CA GLY A 223 2.88 9.58 -13.86
C GLY A 223 2.31 9.87 -12.48
N LEU A 224 1.50 8.95 -11.95
CA LEU A 224 0.92 9.04 -10.61
C LEU A 224 1.99 9.19 -9.53
N GLN A 225 3.13 8.54 -9.70
CA GLN A 225 4.26 8.64 -8.76
C GLN A 225 4.70 10.08 -8.53
N ASP A 226 4.66 10.95 -9.55
CA ASP A 226 5.03 12.36 -9.44
C ASP A 226 4.00 13.14 -8.60
N ALA A 227 2.69 12.82 -8.77
CA ALA A 227 1.63 13.37 -7.94
C ALA A 227 1.81 12.99 -6.45
N LEU A 228 2.09 11.72 -6.18
CA LEU A 228 2.26 11.20 -4.83
C LEU A 228 3.53 11.74 -4.16
N ARG A 229 4.63 11.87 -4.89
CA ARG A 229 5.84 12.56 -4.42
C ARG A 229 5.55 14.01 -4.02
N ALA A 230 4.75 14.72 -4.80
CA ALA A 230 4.37 16.10 -4.50
C ALA A 230 3.49 16.19 -3.23
N ILE A 231 2.56 15.26 -3.02
CA ILE A 231 1.75 15.20 -1.79
C ILE A 231 2.67 15.06 -0.57
N VAL A 232 3.58 14.09 -0.59
CA VAL A 232 4.55 13.88 0.51
C VAL A 232 5.47 15.08 0.69
N ALA A 233 5.97 15.69 -0.39
CA ALA A 233 6.83 16.87 -0.34
C ALA A 233 6.14 18.11 0.26
N ASN A 234 4.80 18.19 0.15
CA ASN A 234 3.98 19.24 0.77
C ASN A 234 3.57 18.90 2.23
N GLY A 235 4.08 17.81 2.79
CA GLY A 235 3.82 17.39 4.18
C GLY A 235 2.58 16.49 4.34
N GLY A 236 2.03 15.96 3.24
CA GLY A 236 0.94 14.98 3.26
C GLY A 236 1.48 13.61 3.65
N ASN A 237 1.18 13.18 4.86
CA ASN A 237 1.55 11.87 5.40
C ASN A 237 0.55 11.45 6.49
N VAL A 238 0.70 10.25 7.03
CA VAL A 238 -0.22 9.69 8.03
C VAL A 238 -0.36 10.52 9.32
N GLU A 239 0.57 11.43 9.61
CA GLU A 239 0.55 12.26 10.83
C GLU A 239 -0.35 13.50 10.71
N VAL A 240 -0.97 13.72 9.54
CA VAL A 240 -1.86 14.86 9.29
C VAL A 240 -3.20 14.40 8.73
N SER A 241 -4.26 15.09 9.12
CA SER A 241 -5.60 14.91 8.54
C SER A 241 -5.87 16.07 7.57
N TRP A 242 -6.09 15.75 6.30
CA TRP A 242 -6.37 16.71 5.24
C TRP A 242 -7.70 16.41 4.56
N ASP A 243 -8.27 17.43 3.95
CA ASP A 243 -9.36 17.26 3.00
C ASP A 243 -8.90 16.51 1.75
N VAL A 244 -9.71 15.56 1.27
CA VAL A 244 -9.39 14.74 0.10
C VAL A 244 -9.11 15.61 -1.13
N ARG A 245 -9.98 16.60 -1.41
CA ARG A 245 -9.83 17.44 -2.60
C ARG A 245 -8.57 18.28 -2.55
N ARG A 246 -8.20 18.79 -1.36
CA ARG A 246 -6.91 19.47 -1.17
C ARG A 246 -5.74 18.54 -1.53
N THR A 247 -5.78 17.30 -1.09
CA THR A 247 -4.72 16.33 -1.34
C THR A 247 -4.61 16.01 -2.83
N LEU A 248 -5.73 15.69 -3.49
CA LEU A 248 -5.77 15.39 -4.91
C LEU A 248 -5.37 16.60 -5.77
N ALA A 249 -5.76 17.82 -5.39
CA ALA A 249 -5.39 19.04 -6.10
C ALA A 249 -3.87 19.31 -6.06
N ILE A 250 -3.16 18.92 -4.99
CA ILE A 250 -1.69 18.98 -4.94
C ILE A 250 -1.09 18.05 -5.99
N GLY A 251 -1.61 16.84 -6.09
CA GLY A 251 -1.18 15.86 -7.11
C GLY A 251 -1.47 16.34 -8.53
N ASP A 252 -2.68 16.84 -8.78
CA ASP A 252 -3.07 17.38 -10.09
C ASP A 252 -2.19 18.57 -10.50
N LYS A 253 -1.89 19.46 -9.57
CA LYS A 253 -0.97 20.59 -9.82
C LYS A 253 0.42 20.11 -10.21
N ALA A 254 0.93 19.08 -9.56
CA ALA A 254 2.27 18.54 -9.83
C ALA A 254 2.35 17.84 -11.19
N THR A 255 1.27 17.21 -11.63
CA THR A 255 1.20 16.55 -12.93
C THR A 255 0.79 17.48 -14.07
N GLY A 256 0.31 18.68 -13.77
CA GLY A 256 -0.27 19.60 -14.75
C GLY A 256 -1.58 19.11 -15.36
N THR A 257 -2.27 18.21 -14.65
CA THR A 257 -3.56 17.63 -15.07
C THR A 257 -4.64 17.86 -14.02
N HIS A 258 -5.86 17.40 -14.28
CA HIS A 258 -6.97 17.36 -13.32
C HIS A 258 -7.47 15.91 -13.12
N VAL A 259 -6.67 14.93 -13.46
CA VAL A 259 -7.08 13.51 -13.52
C VAL A 259 -7.54 13.00 -12.17
N LEU A 260 -6.81 13.32 -11.08
CA LEU A 260 -7.14 12.81 -9.75
C LEU A 260 -8.49 13.36 -9.26
N THR A 261 -8.71 14.65 -9.40
CA THR A 261 -9.97 15.27 -8.95
C THR A 261 -11.14 14.90 -9.86
N GLU A 262 -10.95 14.84 -11.17
CA GLU A 262 -11.97 14.38 -12.14
C GLU A 262 -12.39 12.94 -11.83
N LEU A 263 -11.44 12.03 -11.69
CA LEU A 263 -11.70 10.61 -11.44
C LEU A 263 -12.32 10.36 -10.05
N TYR A 264 -11.90 11.13 -9.04
CA TYR A 264 -12.53 11.10 -7.73
C TYR A 264 -14.01 11.47 -7.82
N ASP A 265 -14.36 12.53 -8.54
CA ASP A 265 -15.75 12.94 -8.74
C ASP A 265 -16.56 11.92 -9.54
N GLU A 266 -15.94 11.25 -10.51
CA GLU A 266 -16.57 10.16 -11.28
C GLU A 266 -16.93 8.97 -10.39
N MET A 267 -16.00 8.51 -9.50
CA MET A 267 -16.06 7.19 -8.87
C MET A 267 -16.55 7.20 -7.41
N ARG A 268 -16.45 8.33 -6.69
CA ARG A 268 -16.74 8.38 -5.25
C ARG A 268 -18.20 8.08 -4.90
N ALA A 269 -19.16 8.56 -5.71
CA ALA A 269 -20.59 8.47 -5.43
C ALA A 269 -21.40 7.77 -6.55
N THR A 270 -20.72 7.18 -7.52
CA THR A 270 -21.34 6.52 -8.66
C THR A 270 -20.63 5.19 -8.94
N PRO A 271 -21.35 4.10 -9.22
CA PRO A 271 -20.79 2.81 -9.58
C PRO A 271 -20.24 2.85 -11.01
N VAL A 272 -19.02 3.27 -11.18
CA VAL A 272 -18.31 3.28 -12.47
C VAL A 272 -17.71 1.90 -12.74
N THR A 273 -18.01 1.35 -13.93
CA THR A 273 -17.46 0.06 -14.39
C THR A 273 -16.48 0.31 -15.54
N PRO A 274 -15.17 0.38 -15.27
CA PRO A 274 -14.16 0.50 -16.33
C PRO A 274 -14.14 -0.77 -17.20
N ASP A 275 -13.90 -0.63 -18.51
CA ASP A 275 -13.63 -1.77 -19.37
C ASP A 275 -12.19 -2.28 -19.16
N LEU A 276 -12.06 -3.21 -18.21
CA LEU A 276 -10.77 -3.83 -17.90
C LEU A 276 -10.20 -4.60 -19.09
N ARG A 277 -11.05 -5.21 -19.92
CA ARG A 277 -10.58 -5.96 -21.08
C ARG A 277 -9.91 -5.02 -22.10
N GLU A 278 -10.53 -3.88 -22.40
CA GLU A 278 -9.96 -2.86 -23.25
C GLU A 278 -8.65 -2.30 -22.63
N LEU A 279 -8.66 -1.99 -21.33
CA LEU A 279 -7.48 -1.48 -20.63
C LEU A 279 -6.29 -2.45 -20.72
N TRP A 280 -6.51 -3.73 -20.44
CA TRP A 280 -5.46 -4.75 -20.57
C TRP A 280 -4.96 -4.92 -21.98
N GLN A 281 -5.85 -4.91 -22.95
CA GLN A 281 -5.47 -4.98 -24.36
C GLN A 281 -4.61 -3.80 -24.80
N ARG A 282 -4.96 -2.57 -24.37
CA ARG A 282 -4.18 -1.36 -24.68
C ARG A 282 -2.83 -1.35 -23.97
N LEU A 283 -2.75 -1.80 -22.73
CA LEU A 283 -1.48 -1.97 -22.00
C LEU A 283 -0.63 -3.14 -22.53
N GLY A 284 -1.20 -4.00 -23.36
CA GLY A 284 -0.52 -5.16 -23.91
C GLY A 284 -0.23 -6.23 -22.87
N VAL A 285 -1.18 -6.50 -21.96
CA VAL A 285 -1.06 -7.55 -20.95
C VAL A 285 -2.16 -8.58 -21.12
N LYS A 286 -1.79 -9.84 -21.04
CA LYS A 286 -2.73 -10.96 -21.15
C LYS A 286 -2.31 -12.11 -20.26
N LEU A 287 -3.27 -12.66 -19.51
CA LEU A 287 -3.06 -13.85 -18.71
C LEU A 287 -3.28 -15.11 -19.55
N THR A 288 -2.29 -15.99 -19.60
CA THR A 288 -2.36 -17.29 -20.26
C THR A 288 -1.97 -18.37 -19.25
N GLY A 289 -2.98 -19.04 -18.69
CA GLY A 289 -2.78 -19.86 -17.48
C GLY A 289 -2.30 -18.98 -16.32
N ASP A 290 -1.16 -19.30 -15.71
CA ASP A 290 -0.56 -18.52 -14.62
C ASP A 290 0.55 -17.56 -15.10
N ARG A 291 0.80 -17.50 -16.43
CA ARG A 291 1.82 -16.64 -17.02
C ARG A 291 1.19 -15.39 -17.63
N VAL A 292 1.90 -14.27 -17.52
CA VAL A 292 1.55 -13.03 -18.22
C VAL A 292 2.33 -12.96 -19.54
N ASP A 293 1.62 -12.77 -20.64
CA ASP A 293 2.18 -12.46 -21.94
C ASP A 293 2.13 -10.95 -22.16
N PHE A 294 3.23 -10.38 -22.65
CA PHE A 294 3.36 -8.96 -22.94
C PHE A 294 3.40 -8.69 -24.46
N ASP A 295 2.46 -7.88 -24.93
CA ASP A 295 2.52 -7.29 -26.27
C ASP A 295 3.22 -5.92 -26.18
N ASN A 296 4.42 -5.84 -26.72
CA ASN A 296 5.22 -4.62 -26.71
C ASN A 296 4.85 -3.63 -27.83
N GLU A 297 3.99 -4.03 -28.76
CA GLU A 297 3.46 -3.17 -29.83
C GLU A 297 2.08 -2.59 -29.47
N ALA A 298 1.53 -2.96 -28.31
CA ALA A 298 0.26 -2.43 -27.85
C ALA A 298 0.32 -0.91 -27.62
N PRO A 299 -0.78 -0.17 -27.81
CA PRO A 299 -0.79 1.31 -27.77
C PRO A 299 -0.22 1.93 -26.51
N LEU A 300 -0.39 1.28 -25.35
CA LEU A 300 0.09 1.75 -24.04
C LEU A 300 1.22 0.87 -23.47
N ALA A 301 1.90 0.07 -24.28
CA ALA A 301 3.00 -0.78 -23.81
C ALA A 301 4.14 0.02 -23.15
N THR A 302 4.41 1.23 -23.65
CA THR A 302 5.41 2.13 -23.05
C THR A 302 4.97 2.65 -21.68
N ILE A 303 3.68 2.89 -21.48
CA ILE A 303 3.09 3.27 -20.18
C ILE A 303 3.18 2.10 -19.20
N ARG A 304 2.79 0.89 -19.63
CA ARG A 304 2.96 -0.32 -18.83
C ARG A 304 4.38 -0.45 -18.28
N LYS A 305 5.37 -0.38 -19.17
CA LYS A 305 6.78 -0.48 -18.79
C LYS A 305 7.19 0.64 -17.82
N ALA A 306 6.74 1.87 -18.06
CA ALA A 306 7.08 3.01 -17.23
C ALA A 306 6.50 2.95 -15.81
N ILE A 307 5.38 2.25 -15.61
CA ILE A 307 4.77 2.05 -14.28
C ILE A 307 5.70 1.23 -13.37
N THR A 308 6.27 0.13 -13.89
CA THR A 308 7.10 -0.79 -13.11
C THR A 308 8.60 -0.55 -13.21
N ALA A 309 9.04 0.31 -14.14
CA ALA A 309 10.45 0.60 -14.33
C ALA A 309 11.05 1.35 -13.13
N SER A 310 12.29 0.99 -12.77
CA SER A 310 13.08 1.80 -11.84
C SER A 310 13.23 3.22 -12.39
N ARG A 311 13.06 4.20 -11.52
CA ARG A 311 13.41 5.59 -11.82
C ARG A 311 14.73 5.89 -11.12
N ASP A 312 15.74 6.22 -11.91
CA ASP A 312 16.98 6.75 -11.37
C ASP A 312 16.66 8.03 -10.58
N ASN A 313 17.06 8.05 -9.32
CA ASN A 313 16.83 9.19 -8.42
C ASN A 313 17.89 10.27 -8.65
#